data_b2f7c88fa05f004b764ffeb203c63ac5
#
_entry.id   b2f7c88fa05f004b764ffeb203c63ac5
#
_cell.length_a   1.000
_cell.length_b   1.000
_cell.length_c   1.000
_cell.angle_alpha   90.00
_cell.angle_beta   90.00
_cell.angle_gamma   90.00
#
_symmetry.space_group_name_H-M   'P 1'
#
loop_
_entity.id
_entity.type
_entity.pdbx_description
1 polymer ?
#
loop_
_entity_poly.entity_id
_entity_poly.type
_entity_poly.pdbx_seq_one_letter_code
_entity_poly.pdbx_strand_id
1 'polypeptide(L)'
;MSDRVFGPEGILNDSVFLNIKDRKVKKVTVENLLRHQAGFAGAFGDPMFSPVEIARKMHVPAPADLTTLIQYVLKKRLHYYPGTSTLYSNIGYGILTKVIEKVSGMGYEDYIRTHVLQPAGCYDMYLGNNLYEDRLPHEVRYYESSTPEMIPACDGSGELVPKYYGGNNVEGLYGAGGWVASASELLRFLSAIDGDPALPDILQPETITQMTAYAADALPIGWMHVTPKGEWWRSGTLSGTSVLLKKQADGYAWAFITNTSNWKGPRFPSYINQMVTTALKKVSNWPEKNLFDLQHYEPRRFLVSQ
;
A
#
# COMPACT_ATOMS: atom_id res chain seq x y z
N MET A 1 -2.41 -9.47 -16.84
CA MET A 1 -1.04 -9.39 -16.29
C MET A 1 -0.01 -8.96 -17.33
N SER A 2 -0.06 -9.50 -18.54
CA SER A 2 0.85 -9.17 -19.66
C SER A 2 0.56 -7.84 -20.36
N ASP A 3 -0.54 -7.19 -20.02
CA ASP A 3 -0.97 -5.94 -20.64
C ASP A 3 0.03 -4.82 -20.39
N ARG A 4 0.40 -4.11 -21.45
CA ARG A 4 1.30 -2.97 -21.37
C ARG A 4 0.62 -1.79 -20.70
N VAL A 5 1.37 -1.08 -19.87
CA VAL A 5 0.84 0.05 -19.12
C VAL A 5 0.93 1.35 -19.90
N PHE A 6 2.05 1.61 -20.59
CA PHE A 6 2.33 2.89 -21.24
C PHE A 6 2.49 2.79 -22.75
N GLY A 7 2.27 3.91 -23.42
CA GLY A 7 2.37 4.06 -24.87
C GLY A 7 1.01 4.01 -25.54
N PRO A 8 0.95 4.19 -26.88
CA PRO A 8 -0.32 4.28 -27.62
C PRO A 8 -1.22 3.06 -27.49
N GLU A 9 -0.61 1.87 -27.29
CA GLU A 9 -1.30 0.59 -27.10
C GLU A 9 -1.37 0.16 -25.63
N GLY A 10 -0.92 1.02 -24.70
CA GLY A 10 -0.94 0.75 -23.27
C GLY A 10 -2.27 1.14 -22.64
N ILE A 11 -2.51 0.66 -21.40
CA ILE A 11 -3.70 1.01 -20.62
C ILE A 11 -3.75 2.53 -20.36
N LEU A 12 -2.63 3.12 -19.92
CA LEU A 12 -2.47 4.55 -19.70
C LEU A 12 -1.98 5.24 -20.99
N ASN A 13 -2.84 5.28 -21.99
CA ASN A 13 -2.58 5.88 -23.30
C ASN A 13 -3.05 7.34 -23.43
N ASP A 14 -3.45 7.96 -22.31
CA ASP A 14 -3.86 9.36 -22.29
C ASP A 14 -2.70 10.28 -22.64
N SER A 15 -2.99 11.40 -23.31
CA SER A 15 -1.98 12.36 -23.80
C SER A 15 -1.01 12.81 -22.72
N VAL A 16 -1.48 12.90 -21.47
CA VAL A 16 -0.68 13.30 -20.30
C VAL A 16 0.46 12.32 -19.99
N PHE A 17 0.37 11.05 -20.43
CA PHE A 17 1.38 10.02 -20.19
C PHE A 17 2.20 9.64 -21.42
N LEU A 18 2.02 10.32 -22.57
CA LEU A 18 2.72 9.98 -23.81
C LEU A 18 4.12 10.58 -23.93
N ASN A 19 4.50 11.54 -23.05
CA ASN A 19 5.83 12.13 -23.07
C ASN A 19 6.86 11.21 -22.38
N ILE A 20 7.22 10.13 -23.07
CA ILE A 20 8.09 9.06 -22.59
C ILE A 20 9.51 9.24 -23.15
N LYS A 21 10.48 9.49 -22.27
CA LYS A 21 11.90 9.65 -22.65
C LYS A 21 12.59 8.32 -22.97
N ASP A 22 12.36 7.30 -22.16
CA ASP A 22 12.96 5.97 -22.33
C ASP A 22 11.97 5.01 -22.98
N ARG A 23 12.27 4.56 -24.20
CA ARG A 23 11.40 3.63 -24.94
C ARG A 23 11.14 2.32 -24.21
N LYS A 24 12.02 1.90 -23.26
CA LYS A 24 11.82 0.72 -22.42
C LYS A 24 10.54 0.80 -21.56
N VAL A 25 10.11 2.00 -21.19
CA VAL A 25 8.86 2.21 -20.44
C VAL A 25 7.66 1.60 -21.16
N LYS A 26 7.62 1.63 -22.50
CA LYS A 26 6.54 1.00 -23.29
C LYS A 26 6.51 -0.54 -23.20
N LYS A 27 7.49 -1.15 -22.54
CA LYS A 27 7.55 -2.60 -22.28
C LYS A 27 7.09 -2.97 -20.89
N VAL A 28 6.85 -1.97 -20.03
CA VAL A 28 6.33 -2.20 -18.66
C VAL A 28 4.93 -2.80 -18.74
N THR A 29 4.76 -3.94 -18.09
CA THR A 29 3.47 -4.62 -17.94
C THR A 29 2.87 -4.41 -16.56
N VAL A 30 1.60 -4.73 -16.39
CA VAL A 30 0.93 -4.77 -15.09
C VAL A 30 1.69 -5.68 -14.11
N GLU A 31 2.12 -6.86 -14.56
CA GLU A 31 2.90 -7.79 -13.74
C GLU A 31 4.24 -7.20 -13.29
N ASN A 32 4.94 -6.46 -14.16
CA ASN A 32 6.20 -5.80 -13.77
C ASN A 32 5.98 -4.79 -12.63
N LEU A 33 4.86 -4.06 -12.62
CA LEU A 33 4.53 -3.15 -11.53
C LEU A 33 4.21 -3.91 -10.24
N LEU A 34 3.36 -4.94 -10.31
CA LEU A 34 2.95 -5.76 -9.16
C LEU A 34 4.14 -6.46 -8.48
N ARG A 35 5.14 -6.90 -9.27
CA ARG A 35 6.34 -7.58 -8.78
C ARG A 35 7.53 -6.66 -8.53
N HIS A 36 7.34 -5.34 -8.59
CA HIS A 36 8.41 -4.34 -8.43
C HIS A 36 9.57 -4.50 -9.44
N GLN A 37 9.25 -4.92 -10.67
CA GLN A 37 10.21 -5.19 -11.75
C GLN A 37 10.14 -4.17 -12.89
N ALA A 38 9.48 -3.04 -12.69
CA ALA A 38 9.29 -2.03 -13.73
C ALA A 38 10.51 -1.12 -13.97
N GLY A 39 11.42 -1.01 -13.01
CA GLY A 39 12.65 -0.22 -13.15
C GLY A 39 12.52 1.27 -12.83
N PHE A 40 11.44 1.70 -12.19
CA PHE A 40 11.22 3.11 -11.83
C PHE A 40 11.94 3.55 -10.55
N ALA A 41 12.11 2.69 -9.57
CA ALA A 41 12.84 2.99 -8.34
C ALA A 41 14.36 2.81 -8.53
N GLY A 42 15.13 3.52 -7.74
CA GLY A 42 16.59 3.47 -7.82
C GLY A 42 17.28 4.09 -6.60
N ALA A 43 18.59 4.27 -6.68
CA ALA A 43 19.45 4.72 -5.59
C ALA A 43 19.08 6.11 -5.01
N PHE A 44 18.32 6.92 -5.73
CA PHE A 44 17.91 8.27 -5.32
C PHE A 44 16.56 8.31 -4.57
N GLY A 45 16.07 7.16 -4.12
CA GLY A 45 14.80 7.04 -3.42
C GLY A 45 13.59 6.87 -4.35
N ASP A 46 12.42 6.74 -3.74
CA ASP A 46 11.16 6.60 -4.47
C ASP A 46 10.49 7.98 -4.65
N PRO A 47 10.07 8.35 -5.87
CA PRO A 47 9.44 9.65 -6.18
C PRO A 47 8.22 10.01 -5.32
N MET A 48 7.50 9.00 -4.81
CA MET A 48 6.34 9.21 -3.95
C MET A 48 6.69 9.96 -2.65
N PHE A 49 7.96 9.94 -2.22
CA PHE A 49 8.44 10.63 -1.03
C PHE A 49 9.15 11.97 -1.31
N SER A 50 9.06 12.48 -2.54
CA SER A 50 9.64 13.77 -2.94
C SER A 50 8.64 14.69 -3.66
N PRO A 51 7.35 14.77 -3.23
CA PRO A 51 6.31 15.45 -3.99
C PRO A 51 6.54 16.96 -4.09
N VAL A 52 7.12 17.62 -3.09
CA VAL A 52 7.42 19.05 -3.09
C VAL A 52 8.57 19.38 -4.06
N GLU A 53 9.64 18.59 -4.05
CA GLU A 53 10.77 18.78 -4.96
C GLU A 53 10.35 18.53 -6.42
N ILE A 54 9.52 17.50 -6.65
CA ILE A 54 9.02 17.19 -7.98
C ILE A 54 8.05 18.28 -8.47
N ALA A 55 7.17 18.81 -7.61
CA ALA A 55 6.32 19.95 -7.95
C ALA A 55 7.14 21.13 -8.43
N ARG A 56 8.21 21.48 -7.71
CA ARG A 56 9.14 22.56 -8.11
C ARG A 56 9.77 22.28 -9.48
N LYS A 57 10.25 21.04 -9.73
CA LYS A 57 10.87 20.64 -11.01
C LYS A 57 9.88 20.60 -12.18
N MET A 58 8.63 20.33 -11.89
CA MET A 58 7.56 20.25 -12.89
C MET A 58 6.78 21.56 -13.06
N HIS A 59 7.11 22.58 -12.25
CA HIS A 59 6.47 23.92 -12.23
C HIS A 59 4.95 23.82 -11.96
N VAL A 60 4.55 23.03 -10.99
CA VAL A 60 3.17 22.87 -10.51
C VAL A 60 3.07 23.19 -9.02
N PRO A 61 1.88 23.47 -8.50
CA PRO A 61 1.68 23.61 -7.05
C PRO A 61 2.12 22.36 -6.28
N ALA A 62 2.62 22.56 -5.06
CA ALA A 62 2.96 21.46 -4.15
C ALA A 62 1.74 21.07 -3.30
N PRO A 63 1.62 19.78 -2.92
CA PRO A 63 2.47 18.68 -3.36
C PRO A 63 2.14 18.26 -4.81
N ALA A 64 3.12 17.72 -5.56
CA ALA A 64 2.85 17.13 -6.86
C ALA A 64 1.84 15.98 -6.69
N ASP A 65 0.78 16.01 -7.46
CA ASP A 65 -0.20 14.92 -7.51
C ASP A 65 0.37 13.66 -8.18
N LEU A 66 -0.34 12.54 -8.06
CA LEU A 66 0.11 11.26 -8.60
C LEU A 66 0.32 11.30 -10.12
N THR A 67 -0.51 12.05 -10.85
CA THR A 67 -0.36 12.22 -12.31
C THR A 67 0.97 12.91 -12.63
N THR A 68 1.29 13.98 -11.91
CA THR A 68 2.55 14.72 -12.06
C THR A 68 3.77 13.85 -11.67
N LEU A 69 3.66 13.05 -10.59
CA LEU A 69 4.72 12.12 -10.20
C LEU A 69 4.98 11.08 -11.32
N ILE A 70 3.93 10.54 -11.93
CA ILE A 70 4.06 9.62 -13.07
C ILE A 70 4.69 10.34 -14.27
N GLN A 71 4.23 11.53 -14.65
CA GLN A 71 4.85 12.31 -15.72
C GLN A 71 6.34 12.56 -15.46
N TYR A 72 6.71 12.84 -14.22
CA TYR A 72 8.10 13.05 -13.85
C TYR A 72 8.96 11.81 -14.10
N VAL A 73 8.51 10.62 -13.67
CA VAL A 73 9.29 9.38 -13.88
C VAL A 73 9.34 8.97 -15.35
N LEU A 74 8.30 9.26 -16.14
CA LEU A 74 8.29 9.02 -17.58
C LEU A 74 9.33 9.86 -18.34
N LYS A 75 9.74 11.02 -17.80
CA LYS A 75 10.83 11.86 -18.31
C LYS A 75 12.22 11.36 -17.88
N LYS A 76 12.32 10.26 -17.13
CA LYS A 76 13.59 9.65 -16.70
C LYS A 76 13.90 8.38 -17.49
N ARG A 77 15.13 7.88 -17.33
CA ARG A 77 15.50 6.54 -17.81
C ARG A 77 15.17 5.51 -16.74
N LEU A 78 14.69 4.35 -17.15
CA LEU A 78 14.58 3.21 -16.25
C LEU A 78 15.95 2.75 -15.79
N HIS A 79 16.07 2.31 -14.54
CA HIS A 79 17.30 1.81 -13.96
C HIS A 79 17.75 0.48 -14.59
N TYR A 80 16.77 -0.34 -15.02
CA TYR A 80 16.99 -1.62 -15.70
C TYR A 80 15.86 -1.89 -16.70
N TYR A 81 15.99 -2.92 -17.50
CA TYR A 81 14.95 -3.33 -18.43
C TYR A 81 13.80 -4.00 -17.64
N PRO A 82 12.51 -3.69 -17.93
CA PRO A 82 11.37 -4.29 -17.23
C PRO A 82 11.45 -5.82 -17.22
N GLY A 83 11.24 -6.42 -16.04
CA GLY A 83 11.31 -7.86 -15.82
C GLY A 83 12.71 -8.44 -15.57
N THR A 84 13.80 -7.65 -15.64
CA THR A 84 15.17 -8.18 -15.51
C THR A 84 15.78 -8.02 -14.12
N SER A 85 15.17 -7.25 -13.25
CA SER A 85 15.60 -7.04 -11.87
C SER A 85 14.43 -6.63 -11.01
N THR A 86 14.56 -6.81 -9.70
CA THR A 86 13.54 -6.47 -8.72
C THR A 86 14.07 -5.41 -7.76
N LEU A 87 13.36 -4.28 -7.69
CA LEU A 87 13.62 -3.22 -6.71
C LEU A 87 12.29 -2.62 -6.26
N TYR A 88 12.02 -2.71 -4.96
CA TYR A 88 10.79 -2.21 -4.36
C TYR A 88 10.49 -0.76 -4.80
N SER A 89 9.24 -0.51 -5.21
CA SER A 89 8.85 0.77 -5.80
C SER A 89 7.42 1.13 -5.42
N ASN A 90 7.26 2.21 -4.64
CA ASN A 90 5.94 2.76 -4.32
C ASN A 90 5.31 3.43 -5.55
N ILE A 91 6.10 4.14 -6.36
CA ILE A 91 5.56 4.74 -7.59
C ILE A 91 5.00 3.67 -8.54
N GLY A 92 5.52 2.44 -8.52
CA GLY A 92 4.94 1.33 -9.27
C GLY A 92 3.49 1.04 -8.85
N TYR A 93 3.20 1.04 -7.56
CA TYR A 93 1.84 0.86 -7.03
C TYR A 93 0.97 2.13 -7.20
N GLY A 94 1.58 3.32 -7.16
CA GLY A 94 0.89 4.54 -7.58
C GLY A 94 0.43 4.48 -9.05
N ILE A 95 1.26 3.94 -9.96
CA ILE A 95 0.88 3.73 -11.37
C ILE A 95 -0.29 2.74 -11.45
N LEU A 96 -0.28 1.64 -10.67
CA LEU A 96 -1.40 0.69 -10.61
C LEU A 96 -2.70 1.34 -10.14
N THR A 97 -2.64 2.33 -9.24
CA THR A 97 -3.81 3.15 -8.87
C THR A 97 -4.45 3.78 -10.12
N LYS A 98 -3.63 4.43 -10.98
CA LYS A 98 -4.13 5.02 -12.24
C LYS A 98 -4.59 3.98 -13.26
N VAL A 99 -4.00 2.79 -13.27
CA VAL A 99 -4.49 1.67 -14.08
C VAL A 99 -5.90 1.26 -13.65
N ILE A 100 -6.14 1.12 -12.34
CA ILE A 100 -7.47 0.79 -11.81
C ILE A 100 -8.49 1.86 -12.19
N GLU A 101 -8.19 3.14 -11.98
CA GLU A 101 -9.08 4.25 -12.36
C GLU A 101 -9.40 4.21 -13.87
N LYS A 102 -8.40 3.97 -14.71
CA LYS A 102 -8.57 3.93 -16.18
C LYS A 102 -9.46 2.79 -16.65
N VAL A 103 -9.28 1.60 -16.11
CA VAL A 103 -10.03 0.42 -16.59
C VAL A 103 -11.41 0.31 -15.96
N SER A 104 -11.61 0.84 -14.75
CA SER A 104 -12.90 0.80 -14.08
C SER A 104 -13.79 2.00 -14.41
N GLY A 105 -13.21 3.13 -14.79
CA GLY A 105 -13.91 4.41 -14.91
C GLY A 105 -14.35 5.01 -13.58
N MET A 106 -13.86 4.48 -12.44
CA MET A 106 -14.17 4.91 -11.08
C MET A 106 -12.96 5.53 -10.42
N GLY A 107 -13.17 6.39 -9.41
CA GLY A 107 -12.11 6.79 -8.49
C GLY A 107 -11.51 5.57 -7.77
N TYR A 108 -10.20 5.62 -7.48
CA TYR A 108 -9.49 4.47 -6.89
C TYR A 108 -10.09 4.02 -5.56
N GLU A 109 -10.34 4.95 -4.63
CA GLU A 109 -10.90 4.60 -3.31
C GLU A 109 -12.30 3.99 -3.45
N ASP A 110 -13.16 4.60 -4.26
CA ASP A 110 -14.52 4.11 -4.48
C ASP A 110 -14.52 2.71 -5.09
N TYR A 111 -13.63 2.48 -6.06
CA TYR A 111 -13.49 1.14 -6.66
C TYR A 111 -13.04 0.11 -5.62
N ILE A 112 -11.99 0.39 -4.86
CA ILE A 112 -11.46 -0.54 -3.86
C ILE A 112 -12.49 -0.79 -2.76
N ARG A 113 -13.16 0.22 -2.27
CA ARG A 113 -14.20 0.05 -1.23
C ARG A 113 -15.37 -0.79 -1.74
N THR A 114 -15.86 -0.52 -2.94
CA THR A 114 -17.05 -1.20 -3.48
C THR A 114 -16.76 -2.61 -3.96
N HIS A 115 -15.63 -2.81 -4.66
CA HIS A 115 -15.36 -4.06 -5.37
C HIS A 115 -14.35 -4.99 -4.67
N VAL A 116 -13.68 -4.50 -3.62
CA VAL A 116 -12.69 -5.28 -2.88
C VAL A 116 -13.04 -5.35 -1.40
N LEU A 117 -13.16 -4.21 -0.72
CA LEU A 117 -13.31 -4.18 0.73
C LEU A 117 -14.70 -4.62 1.19
N GLN A 118 -15.77 -4.09 0.60
CA GLN A 118 -17.14 -4.49 0.94
C GLN A 118 -17.41 -5.98 0.69
N PRO A 119 -17.03 -6.57 -0.47
CA PRO A 119 -17.11 -8.01 -0.66
C PRO A 119 -16.30 -8.84 0.35
N ALA A 120 -15.16 -8.31 0.83
CA ALA A 120 -14.35 -8.91 1.89
C ALA A 120 -14.93 -8.70 3.30
N GLY A 121 -16.07 -8.00 3.43
CA GLY A 121 -16.69 -7.66 4.71
C GLY A 121 -15.95 -6.55 5.48
N CYS A 122 -15.11 -5.76 4.82
CA CYS A 122 -14.37 -4.63 5.38
C CYS A 122 -15.12 -3.32 5.11
N TYR A 123 -15.56 -2.64 6.15
CA TYR A 123 -16.39 -1.43 6.04
C TYR A 123 -15.75 -0.18 6.62
N ASP A 124 -14.68 -0.33 7.42
CA ASP A 124 -14.01 0.74 8.14
C ASP A 124 -12.54 0.87 7.73
N MET A 125 -12.31 0.90 6.40
CA MET A 125 -11.01 1.16 5.78
C MET A 125 -11.14 2.32 4.79
N TYR A 126 -10.24 3.30 4.90
CA TYR A 126 -10.27 4.55 4.13
C TYR A 126 -8.86 5.00 3.77
N LEU A 127 -8.73 5.87 2.77
CA LEU A 127 -7.48 6.60 2.56
C LEU A 127 -7.31 7.64 3.66
N GLY A 128 -6.09 7.73 4.20
CA GLY A 128 -5.74 8.67 5.26
C GLY A 128 -5.48 10.07 4.74
N ASN A 129 -5.53 11.05 5.65
CA ASN A 129 -5.25 12.44 5.39
C ASN A 129 -3.87 12.86 5.92
N ASN A 130 -3.39 14.04 5.49
CA ASN A 130 -2.05 14.50 5.84
C ASN A 130 -1.99 15.16 7.23
N LEU A 131 -3.04 15.89 7.63
CA LEU A 131 -3.03 16.75 8.82
C LEU A 131 -3.71 16.09 10.01
N TYR A 132 -3.32 16.55 11.20
CA TYR A 132 -3.91 16.07 12.45
C TYR A 132 -5.42 16.38 12.54
N GLU A 133 -5.81 17.54 12.05
CA GLU A 133 -7.21 18.06 12.09
C GLU A 133 -8.11 17.26 11.15
N ASP A 134 -7.54 16.72 10.07
CA ASP A 134 -8.29 16.01 9.02
C ASP A 134 -8.37 14.49 9.27
N ARG A 135 -7.90 14.02 10.44
CA ARG A 135 -7.99 12.60 10.80
C ARG A 135 -9.43 12.10 10.74
N LEU A 136 -9.58 10.86 10.33
CA LEU A 136 -10.87 10.18 10.36
C LEU A 136 -11.42 10.10 11.80
N PRO A 137 -12.75 10.10 12.01
CA PRO A 137 -13.36 10.19 13.34
C PRO A 137 -12.91 9.11 14.33
N HIS A 138 -12.54 7.93 13.87
CA HIS A 138 -12.08 6.81 14.71
C HIS A 138 -10.58 6.50 14.51
N GLU A 139 -9.86 7.33 13.77
CA GLU A 139 -8.43 7.18 13.56
C GLU A 139 -7.67 7.55 14.83
N VAL A 140 -6.73 6.67 15.23
CA VAL A 140 -5.88 6.90 16.39
C VAL A 140 -4.89 8.04 16.14
N ARG A 141 -4.45 8.67 17.22
CA ARG A 141 -3.35 9.63 17.15
C ARG A 141 -2.02 8.92 16.92
N TYR A 142 -1.16 9.50 16.07
CA TYR A 142 0.20 9.01 15.79
C TYR A 142 1.24 9.69 16.68
N TYR A 143 2.34 8.98 16.93
CA TYR A 143 3.43 9.42 17.78
C TYR A 143 4.78 8.98 17.22
N GLU A 144 5.82 9.70 17.56
CA GLU A 144 7.20 9.22 17.44
C GLU A 144 7.66 8.62 18.77
N SER A 145 8.59 7.67 18.70
CA SER A 145 9.21 7.05 19.89
C SER A 145 10.19 7.96 20.64
N SER A 146 10.51 9.09 20.07
CA SER A 146 11.41 10.14 20.59
C SER A 146 10.86 11.51 20.24
N THR A 147 11.67 12.56 20.36
CA THR A 147 11.29 13.89 19.86
C THR A 147 10.91 13.83 18.38
N PRO A 148 9.76 14.39 17.99
CA PRO A 148 9.32 14.37 16.61
C PRO A 148 10.35 14.97 15.65
N GLU A 149 10.59 14.29 14.52
CA GLU A 149 11.35 14.88 13.41
C GLU A 149 10.48 15.97 12.77
N MET A 150 10.95 17.22 12.87
CA MET A 150 10.29 18.36 12.25
C MET A 150 10.88 18.58 10.86
N ILE A 151 10.02 18.57 9.83
CA ILE A 151 10.42 18.74 8.42
C ILE A 151 9.50 19.76 7.74
N PRO A 152 9.91 20.35 6.60
CA PRO A 152 9.04 21.21 5.83
C PRO A 152 7.76 20.47 5.41
N ALA A 153 6.62 21.14 5.55
CA ALA A 153 5.32 20.61 5.20
C ALA A 153 5.24 20.17 3.72
N CYS A 154 4.52 19.10 3.45
CA CYS A 154 4.38 18.55 2.10
C CYS A 154 3.53 19.43 1.17
N ASP A 155 2.78 20.40 1.70
CA ASP A 155 2.03 21.40 0.93
C ASP A 155 2.91 22.47 0.25
N GLY A 156 4.23 22.49 0.60
CA GLY A 156 5.18 23.44 0.04
C GLY A 156 5.19 24.81 0.72
N SER A 157 4.45 25.00 1.81
CA SER A 157 4.45 26.25 2.60
C SER A 157 5.82 26.57 3.22
N GLY A 158 6.64 25.53 3.47
CA GLY A 158 7.89 25.64 4.20
C GLY A 158 7.74 25.67 5.71
N GLU A 159 6.52 25.60 6.22
CA GLU A 159 6.24 25.45 7.65
C GLU A 159 6.86 24.15 8.17
N LEU A 160 7.45 24.20 9.37
CA LEU A 160 8.01 23.02 10.01
C LEU A 160 6.90 22.28 10.76
N VAL A 161 6.63 21.05 10.34
CA VAL A 161 5.59 20.19 10.91
C VAL A 161 6.17 18.84 11.34
N PRO A 162 5.52 18.12 12.26
CA PRO A 162 5.89 16.74 12.54
C PRO A 162 5.80 15.87 11.27
N LYS A 163 6.80 15.05 11.02
CA LYS A 163 6.87 14.22 9.81
C LYS A 163 5.65 13.34 9.60
N TYR A 164 5.02 12.90 10.69
CA TYR A 164 3.82 12.05 10.67
C TYR A 164 2.50 12.84 10.57
N TYR A 165 2.54 14.18 10.66
CA TYR A 165 1.40 15.06 10.40
C TYR A 165 1.83 16.23 9.52
N GLY A 166 1.49 16.15 8.24
CA GLY A 166 1.82 17.19 7.25
C GLY A 166 3.21 17.07 6.61
N GLY A 167 4.15 16.31 7.21
CA GLY A 167 5.48 16.13 6.61
C GLY A 167 5.51 15.09 5.50
N ASN A 168 4.77 13.98 5.64
CA ASN A 168 4.55 13.02 4.57
C ASN A 168 3.25 13.34 3.82
N ASN A 169 3.26 13.19 2.51
CA ASN A 169 2.04 13.29 1.70
C ASN A 169 1.32 11.93 1.67
N VAL A 170 0.60 11.60 2.75
CA VAL A 170 -0.14 10.33 2.90
C VAL A 170 -1.26 10.22 1.88
N GLU A 171 -2.00 11.30 1.65
CA GLU A 171 -3.06 11.38 0.63
C GLU A 171 -2.56 10.98 -0.75
N GLY A 172 -1.34 11.42 -1.10
CA GLY A 172 -0.70 11.11 -2.38
C GLY A 172 -0.20 9.67 -2.50
N LEU A 173 -0.17 8.86 -1.43
CA LEU A 173 0.32 7.48 -1.49
C LEU A 173 -0.69 6.53 -2.14
N TYR A 174 -1.99 6.76 -1.99
CA TYR A 174 -3.04 5.89 -2.55
C TYR A 174 -2.75 4.39 -2.30
N GLY A 175 -2.76 3.57 -3.34
CA GLY A 175 -2.44 2.14 -3.29
C GLY A 175 -1.00 1.79 -2.91
N ALA A 176 -0.11 2.77 -2.82
CA ALA A 176 1.27 2.57 -2.37
C ALA A 176 1.41 2.57 -0.84
N GLY A 177 0.35 2.90 -0.06
CA GLY A 177 0.39 2.84 1.40
C GLY A 177 -0.43 3.90 2.14
N GLY A 178 -1.43 4.51 1.48
CA GLY A 178 -2.28 5.54 2.08
C GLY A 178 -3.47 5.03 2.90
N TRP A 179 -3.72 3.71 2.98
CA TRP A 179 -4.88 3.15 3.67
C TRP A 179 -4.73 3.15 5.19
N VAL A 180 -5.81 3.53 5.87
CA VAL A 180 -6.01 3.43 7.33
C VAL A 180 -6.96 2.28 7.61
N ALA A 181 -6.61 1.41 8.56
CA ALA A 181 -7.38 0.23 8.91
C ALA A 181 -7.19 -0.16 10.38
N SER A 182 -8.15 -0.86 10.95
CA SER A 182 -7.97 -1.58 12.22
C SER A 182 -7.33 -2.96 12.00
N ALA A 183 -6.79 -3.57 13.06
CA ALA A 183 -6.24 -4.92 12.99
C ALA A 183 -7.31 -5.97 12.62
N SER A 184 -8.54 -5.80 13.09
CA SER A 184 -9.68 -6.67 12.75
C SER A 184 -10.06 -6.56 11.28
N GLU A 185 -10.08 -5.36 10.70
CA GLU A 185 -10.34 -5.16 9.27
C GLU A 185 -9.25 -5.79 8.41
N LEU A 186 -7.97 -5.66 8.79
CA LEU A 186 -6.87 -6.33 8.07
C LEU A 186 -6.97 -7.85 8.13
N LEU A 187 -7.38 -8.42 9.26
CA LEU A 187 -7.58 -9.88 9.37
C LEU A 187 -8.78 -10.33 8.55
N ARG A 188 -9.87 -9.57 8.54
CA ARG A 188 -11.04 -9.84 7.70
C ARG A 188 -10.66 -9.81 6.22
N PHE A 189 -9.92 -8.79 5.80
CA PHE A 189 -9.39 -8.71 4.44
C PHE A 189 -8.49 -9.90 4.09
N LEU A 190 -7.57 -10.27 5.00
CA LEU A 190 -6.68 -11.43 4.79
C LEU A 190 -7.48 -12.72 4.59
N SER A 191 -8.48 -12.96 5.46
CA SER A 191 -9.33 -14.15 5.38
C SER A 191 -10.20 -14.24 4.11
N ALA A 192 -10.38 -13.10 3.42
CA ALA A 192 -11.10 -13.05 2.15
C ALA A 192 -10.22 -13.24 0.90
N ILE A 193 -8.91 -13.47 1.09
CA ILE A 193 -7.94 -13.67 0.01
C ILE A 193 -6.91 -14.76 0.31
N ASP A 194 -7.15 -15.61 1.31
CA ASP A 194 -6.12 -16.52 1.84
C ASP A 194 -6.24 -17.96 1.38
N GLY A 195 -7.29 -18.29 0.62
CA GLY A 195 -7.53 -19.63 0.11
C GLY A 195 -8.02 -20.61 1.16
N ASP A 196 -8.39 -20.16 2.37
CA ASP A 196 -8.93 -21.03 3.41
C ASP A 196 -10.43 -21.27 3.17
N PRO A 197 -10.89 -22.53 3.08
CA PRO A 197 -12.29 -22.84 2.80
C PRO A 197 -13.26 -22.46 3.93
N ALA A 198 -12.76 -22.05 5.10
CA ALA A 198 -13.61 -21.64 6.23
C ALA A 198 -14.39 -20.34 5.95
N LEU A 199 -13.83 -19.46 5.12
CA LEU A 199 -14.49 -18.23 4.67
C LEU A 199 -14.36 -18.10 3.14
N PRO A 200 -15.38 -17.54 2.45
CA PRO A 200 -15.30 -17.38 1.01
C PRO A 200 -14.29 -16.31 0.61
N ASP A 201 -13.43 -16.66 -0.35
CA ASP A 201 -12.52 -15.71 -0.96
C ASP A 201 -13.23 -14.80 -1.98
N ILE A 202 -12.76 -13.56 -2.09
CA ILE A 202 -13.16 -12.61 -3.14
C ILE A 202 -12.35 -12.80 -4.43
N LEU A 203 -11.30 -13.62 -4.38
CA LEU A 203 -10.43 -13.96 -5.52
C LEU A 203 -10.60 -15.41 -5.94
N GLN A 204 -10.40 -15.67 -7.23
CA GLN A 204 -10.36 -17.05 -7.73
C GLN A 204 -9.11 -17.77 -7.20
N PRO A 205 -9.18 -19.10 -6.94
CA PRO A 205 -8.06 -19.89 -6.42
C PRO A 205 -6.78 -19.76 -7.24
N GLU A 206 -6.90 -19.65 -8.56
CA GLU A 206 -5.77 -19.47 -9.48
C GLU A 206 -5.09 -18.13 -9.26
N THR A 207 -5.86 -17.08 -8.96
CA THR A 207 -5.34 -15.75 -8.66
C THR A 207 -4.55 -15.77 -7.34
N ILE A 208 -5.10 -16.39 -6.30
CA ILE A 208 -4.42 -16.55 -5.00
C ILE A 208 -3.11 -17.32 -5.18
N THR A 209 -3.15 -18.43 -5.92
CA THR A 209 -1.97 -19.22 -6.26
C THR A 209 -0.91 -18.39 -6.96
N GLN A 210 -1.31 -17.56 -7.94
CA GLN A 210 -0.38 -16.68 -8.65
C GLN A 210 0.22 -15.59 -7.75
N MET A 211 -0.58 -15.02 -6.84
CA MET A 211 -0.13 -14.00 -5.89
C MET A 211 0.86 -14.54 -4.88
N THR A 212 0.66 -15.78 -4.43
CA THR A 212 1.46 -16.45 -3.40
C THR A 212 2.49 -17.43 -3.95
N ALA A 213 2.69 -17.46 -5.26
CA ALA A 213 3.72 -18.28 -5.88
C ALA A 213 5.11 -17.87 -5.37
N TYR A 214 5.83 -18.83 -4.79
CA TYR A 214 7.21 -18.62 -4.40
C TYR A 214 8.11 -18.55 -5.65
N ALA A 215 8.94 -17.52 -5.71
CA ALA A 215 10.01 -17.39 -6.70
C ALA A 215 11.26 -16.85 -6.01
N ALA A 216 12.42 -17.42 -6.36
CA ALA A 216 13.68 -17.03 -5.72
C ALA A 216 14.18 -15.63 -6.16
N ASP A 217 13.79 -15.19 -7.35
CA ASP A 217 14.29 -14.00 -8.05
C ASP A 217 13.23 -12.90 -8.25
N ALA A 218 12.00 -13.12 -7.77
CA ALA A 218 10.90 -12.17 -7.89
C ALA A 218 10.13 -12.01 -6.58
N LEU A 219 9.66 -10.79 -6.29
CA LEU A 219 8.73 -10.57 -5.20
C LEU A 219 7.35 -11.18 -5.54
N PRO A 220 6.67 -11.77 -4.57
CA PRO A 220 5.30 -12.21 -4.74
C PRO A 220 4.37 -11.00 -4.95
N ILE A 221 3.19 -11.23 -5.51
CA ILE A 221 2.25 -10.15 -5.81
C ILE A 221 1.52 -9.74 -4.53
N GLY A 222 1.66 -8.47 -4.15
CA GLY A 222 1.03 -7.92 -2.95
C GLY A 222 1.70 -8.27 -1.62
N TRP A 223 2.56 -9.27 -1.58
CA TRP A 223 3.27 -9.73 -0.39
C TRP A 223 4.76 -9.34 -0.42
N MET A 224 5.37 -9.17 0.74
CA MET A 224 6.82 -8.98 0.84
C MET A 224 7.57 -10.32 0.86
N HIS A 225 6.91 -11.35 1.35
CA HIS A 225 7.50 -12.67 1.50
C HIS A 225 6.46 -13.77 1.40
N VAL A 226 6.84 -14.85 0.73
CA VAL A 226 6.11 -16.11 0.66
C VAL A 226 7.13 -17.22 0.82
N THR A 227 6.81 -18.25 1.59
CA THR A 227 7.66 -19.43 1.73
C THR A 227 7.08 -20.63 0.99
N PRO A 228 7.89 -21.62 0.62
CA PRO A 228 7.38 -22.88 0.06
C PRO A 228 6.42 -23.64 0.99
N LYS A 229 6.41 -23.31 2.29
CA LYS A 229 5.52 -23.91 3.29
C LYS A 229 4.16 -23.20 3.39
N GLY A 230 3.89 -22.16 2.58
CA GLY A 230 2.63 -21.41 2.60
C GLY A 230 2.54 -20.34 3.68
N GLU A 231 3.68 -19.86 4.19
CA GLU A 231 3.73 -18.70 5.06
C GLU A 231 3.85 -17.42 4.22
N TRP A 232 3.03 -16.41 4.51
CA TRP A 232 3.06 -15.12 3.82
C TRP A 232 3.04 -13.97 4.82
N TRP A 233 3.67 -12.87 4.45
CA TRP A 233 3.57 -11.65 5.23
C TRP A 233 3.76 -10.38 4.41
N ARG A 234 3.15 -9.31 4.89
CA ARG A 234 3.29 -7.95 4.40
C ARG A 234 3.57 -7.03 5.57
N SER A 235 4.53 -6.13 5.43
CA SER A 235 4.80 -5.07 6.40
C SER A 235 4.71 -3.71 5.75
N GLY A 236 4.47 -2.69 6.57
CA GLY A 236 4.55 -1.29 6.20
C GLY A 236 5.07 -0.46 7.36
N THR A 237 5.78 0.61 7.06
CA THR A 237 6.27 1.56 8.05
C THR A 237 6.31 2.95 7.44
N LEU A 238 5.67 3.89 8.09
CA LEU A 238 5.81 5.33 7.89
C LEU A 238 6.16 5.99 9.23
N SER A 239 6.52 7.27 9.20
CA SER A 239 6.65 8.05 10.41
C SER A 239 5.33 7.97 11.20
N GLY A 240 5.41 7.68 12.49
CA GLY A 240 4.24 7.54 13.37
C GLY A 240 3.49 6.22 13.30
N THR A 241 3.83 5.27 12.43
CA THR A 241 3.10 4.00 12.34
C THR A 241 3.95 2.84 11.80
N SER A 242 3.60 1.63 12.21
CA SER A 242 4.16 0.40 11.66
C SER A 242 3.12 -0.73 11.69
N VAL A 243 3.13 -1.59 10.68
CA VAL A 243 2.20 -2.70 10.55
C VAL A 243 2.89 -3.96 10.09
N LEU A 244 2.42 -5.10 10.57
CA LEU A 244 2.77 -6.43 10.07
C LEU A 244 1.52 -7.30 10.03
N LEU A 245 1.21 -7.81 8.84
CA LEU A 245 0.16 -8.77 8.58
C LEU A 245 0.82 -10.08 8.16
N LYS A 246 0.43 -11.19 8.78
CA LYS A 246 1.04 -12.48 8.54
C LYS A 246 0.04 -13.62 8.56
N LYS A 247 0.15 -14.55 7.59
CA LYS A 247 -0.41 -15.90 7.63
C LYS A 247 0.72 -16.90 7.84
N GLN A 248 0.60 -17.76 8.82
CA GLN A 248 1.56 -18.82 9.15
C GLN A 248 1.24 -20.11 8.39
N ALA A 249 2.24 -20.96 8.25
CA ALA A 249 2.07 -22.25 7.58
C ALA A 249 1.17 -23.24 8.35
N ASP A 250 0.95 -23.01 9.64
CA ASP A 250 0.06 -23.80 10.52
C ASP A 250 -1.41 -23.33 10.47
N GLY A 251 -1.74 -22.37 9.59
CA GLY A 251 -3.08 -21.82 9.43
C GLY A 251 -3.40 -20.60 10.29
N TYR A 252 -2.60 -20.28 11.31
CA TYR A 252 -2.81 -19.06 12.07
C TYR A 252 -2.51 -17.81 11.24
N ALA A 253 -3.36 -16.81 11.40
CA ALA A 253 -3.14 -15.48 10.86
C ALA A 253 -3.21 -14.43 11.98
N TRP A 254 -2.42 -13.37 11.84
CA TRP A 254 -2.41 -12.29 12.81
C TRP A 254 -1.99 -10.97 12.18
N ALA A 255 -2.49 -9.88 12.76
CA ALA A 255 -2.14 -8.52 12.41
C ALA A 255 -1.61 -7.78 13.63
N PHE A 256 -0.53 -7.02 13.45
CA PHE A 256 0.01 -6.10 14.44
C PHE A 256 0.06 -4.72 13.83
N ILE A 257 -0.56 -3.76 14.48
CA ILE A 257 -0.53 -2.34 14.09
C ILE A 257 -0.10 -1.54 15.31
N THR A 258 0.78 -0.57 15.10
CA THR A 258 1.15 0.41 16.13
C THR A 258 1.05 1.82 15.57
N ASN A 259 0.58 2.74 16.39
CA ASN A 259 0.45 4.16 16.10
C ASN A 259 1.71 4.95 16.52
N THR A 260 2.85 4.28 16.52
CA THR A 260 4.16 4.91 16.73
C THR A 260 5.20 4.27 15.81
N SER A 261 6.08 5.08 15.25
CA SER A 261 7.27 4.57 14.60
C SER A 261 8.33 4.23 15.64
N ASN A 262 9.21 3.30 15.30
CA ASN A 262 10.27 2.83 16.18
C ASN A 262 11.63 3.18 15.57
N TRP A 263 12.61 3.54 16.42
CA TRP A 263 13.99 3.76 16.02
C TRP A 263 14.63 2.58 15.27
N LYS A 264 14.05 1.36 15.38
CA LYS A 264 14.45 0.17 14.62
C LYS A 264 14.10 0.28 13.12
N GLY A 265 13.21 1.22 12.75
CA GLY A 265 12.79 1.45 11.37
C GLY A 265 12.38 0.16 10.65
N PRO A 266 12.94 -0.14 9.46
CA PRO A 266 12.58 -1.32 8.66
C PRO A 266 12.83 -2.68 9.33
N ARG A 267 13.61 -2.73 10.42
CA ARG A 267 13.85 -3.97 11.19
C ARG A 267 12.75 -4.24 12.21
N PHE A 268 11.92 -3.27 12.53
CA PHE A 268 10.88 -3.42 13.56
C PHE A 268 9.92 -4.58 13.29
N PRO A 269 9.43 -4.83 12.06
CA PRO A 269 8.59 -6.00 11.76
C PRO A 269 9.22 -7.35 12.14
N SER A 270 10.54 -7.50 12.03
CA SER A 270 11.23 -8.74 12.42
C SER A 270 11.15 -8.99 13.93
N TYR A 271 11.29 -7.95 14.76
CA TYR A 271 11.12 -8.07 16.21
C TYR A 271 9.68 -8.41 16.59
N ILE A 272 8.70 -7.77 15.94
CA ILE A 272 7.28 -8.08 16.15
C ILE A 272 6.99 -9.51 15.76
N ASN A 273 7.47 -9.98 14.61
CA ASN A 273 7.30 -11.37 14.20
C ASN A 273 7.84 -12.36 15.25
N GLN A 274 9.04 -12.12 15.77
CA GLN A 274 9.64 -12.96 16.80
C GLN A 274 8.81 -12.94 18.10
N MET A 275 8.39 -11.77 18.55
CA MET A 275 7.57 -11.58 19.75
C MET A 275 6.23 -12.31 19.64
N VAL A 276 5.47 -12.06 18.58
CA VAL A 276 4.15 -12.66 18.38
C VAL A 276 4.26 -14.17 18.21
N THR A 277 5.17 -14.67 17.38
CA THR A 277 5.38 -16.12 17.19
C THR A 277 5.76 -16.81 18.49
N THR A 278 6.55 -16.15 19.35
CA THR A 278 6.92 -16.70 20.68
C THR A 278 5.72 -16.70 21.63
N ALA A 279 4.89 -15.64 21.60
CA ALA A 279 3.69 -15.55 22.43
C ALA A 279 2.64 -16.61 22.03
N LEU A 280 2.39 -16.78 20.74
CA LEU A 280 1.44 -17.76 20.21
C LEU A 280 1.76 -19.18 20.66
N LYS A 281 3.04 -19.56 20.73
CA LYS A 281 3.46 -20.89 21.23
C LYS A 281 3.15 -21.15 22.69
N LYS A 282 2.84 -20.11 23.48
CA LYS A 282 2.50 -20.21 24.92
C LYS A 282 0.99 -20.22 25.15
N VAL A 283 0.17 -20.01 24.13
CA VAL A 283 -1.28 -20.05 24.26
C VAL A 283 -1.71 -21.51 24.29
N SER A 284 -2.27 -21.96 25.41
CA SER A 284 -2.82 -23.32 25.58
C SER A 284 -4.31 -23.39 25.31
N ASN A 285 -5.04 -22.30 25.54
CA ASN A 285 -6.48 -22.20 25.32
C ASN A 285 -6.81 -20.97 24.51
N TRP A 286 -7.53 -21.17 23.41
CA TRP A 286 -8.01 -20.08 22.57
C TRP A 286 -9.45 -19.73 22.96
N PRO A 287 -9.82 -18.45 22.99
CA PRO A 287 -11.21 -18.06 23.19
C PRO A 287 -12.05 -18.50 21.98
N GLU A 288 -13.24 -19.03 22.23
CA GLU A 288 -14.19 -19.44 21.18
C GLU A 288 -14.89 -18.24 20.51
N LYS A 289 -14.67 -17.03 21.02
CA LYS A 289 -15.31 -15.82 20.52
C LYS A 289 -14.81 -15.48 19.12
N ASN A 290 -15.71 -15.55 18.14
CA ASN A 290 -15.46 -15.05 16.78
C ASN A 290 -15.76 -13.55 16.71
N LEU A 291 -14.73 -12.71 16.54
CA LEU A 291 -14.90 -11.26 16.41
C LEU A 291 -15.48 -10.84 15.05
N PHE A 292 -15.47 -11.74 14.05
CA PHE A 292 -16.11 -11.48 12.77
C PHE A 292 -17.64 -11.61 12.82
N ASP A 293 -18.18 -12.33 13.79
CA ASP A 293 -19.62 -12.46 14.02
C ASP A 293 -20.24 -11.21 14.68
N LEU A 294 -19.44 -10.25 15.10
CA LEU A 294 -19.90 -8.92 15.51
C LEU A 294 -20.40 -8.12 14.30
N GLN A 295 -21.22 -8.75 13.47
CA GLN A 295 -21.72 -8.24 12.17
C GLN A 295 -22.71 -7.09 12.27
N HIS A 296 -23.01 -6.57 13.46
CA HIS A 296 -23.92 -5.45 13.63
C HIS A 296 -23.22 -4.10 13.83
N TYR A 297 -22.03 -3.96 13.23
CA TYR A 297 -21.52 -2.63 13.00
C TYR A 297 -22.27 -2.05 11.79
N GLU A 298 -23.46 -1.47 12.04
CA GLU A 298 -24.04 -0.58 11.05
C GLU A 298 -23.03 0.53 10.80
N PRO A 299 -22.53 0.71 9.55
CA PRO A 299 -21.73 1.89 9.26
C PRO A 299 -22.62 3.09 9.61
N ARG A 300 -22.25 3.86 10.63
CA ARG A 300 -22.95 5.11 10.94
C ARG A 300 -22.94 5.90 9.65
N ARG A 301 -24.09 6.02 9.02
CA ARG A 301 -24.29 6.90 7.87
C ARG A 301 -23.77 8.25 8.30
N PHE A 302 -22.70 8.71 7.71
CA PHE A 302 -22.29 10.09 7.85
C PHE A 302 -23.44 10.91 7.26
N LEU A 303 -24.22 11.53 8.14
CA LEU A 303 -25.12 12.59 7.75
C LEU A 303 -24.21 13.70 7.23
N VAL A 304 -24.10 13.77 5.92
CA VAL A 304 -23.61 14.97 5.25
C VAL A 304 -24.63 16.04 5.65
N SER A 305 -24.26 16.89 6.62
CA SER A 305 -25.00 18.08 6.91
C SER A 305 -24.97 18.94 5.64
N GLN A 306 -26.17 19.16 5.10
CA GLN A 306 -26.43 20.09 3.99
C GLN A 306 -25.99 21.51 4.36
#